data_eca94671ecc39f3ad98dadacb78dc76a
#
_entry.id   eca94671ecc39f3ad98dadacb78dc76a
#
_cell.length_a   1.000
_cell.length_b   1.000
_cell.length_c   1.000
_cell.angle_alpha   90.00
_cell.angle_beta   90.00
_cell.angle_gamma   90.00
#
_symmetry.space_group_name_H-M   'P 1'
#
loop_
_entity.id
_entity.type
_entity.pdbx_description
1 polymer ?
#
loop_
_entity_poly.entity_id
_entity_poly.type
_entity_poly.pdbx_seq_one_letter_code
_entity_poly.pdbx_strand_id
1 'polypeptide(L)'
;MTDARNVAAWRTPQGTTVPGNRWDLLDGVDAAAVSVSVVVPYYRQQNQLSMVLAALERQDFPRDRLEVIVADDGSPEPPQVECGIPVTVVTQEDRGFRAAAARNLGAAAATGDVLCFLDADTVPEPGYVRALVRLPSLIPDALTVGRRRHADLTALGRLPEPGDPLLDEPGWLLDAYERSRDLLDADDRSYRHVISAVMCCRRTFFDEVGGFDESFTSYGGEDWELANRAWLAGAVLAHVPTAVAWHDGPDWAGRPDDRRRDAKNGEAMALAPLVTDPAARRHGVRYAVPDVTAVVHSEGHTAASLMVTVGSILRHGDVTVWVDGAEASSFVGTWGIDDPRVRVGSPTAADTARSRFAVEVGGRAVFGETAFELLAG
;
A
#
# COMPACT_ATOMS: atom_id res chain seq x y z
N MET A 1 -1.87 -16.51 28.51
CA MET A 1 -2.37 -17.33 27.38
C MET A 1 -3.86 -17.04 27.27
N THR A 2 -4.24 -16.05 26.49
CA THR A 2 -5.62 -15.73 26.14
C THR A 2 -6.15 -16.83 25.22
N ASP A 3 -7.30 -17.37 25.56
CA ASP A 3 -7.94 -18.50 24.87
C ASP A 3 -8.24 -18.09 23.41
N ALA A 4 -7.48 -18.61 22.46
CA ALA A 4 -7.62 -18.33 21.02
C ALA A 4 -8.94 -18.84 20.39
N ARG A 5 -9.90 -19.34 21.22
CA ARG A 5 -11.09 -20.05 20.78
C ARG A 5 -12.34 -19.18 20.64
N ASN A 6 -12.25 -17.85 20.86
CA ASN A 6 -13.44 -16.98 20.83
C ASN A 6 -13.24 -15.69 20.00
N VAL A 7 -12.39 -15.74 18.99
CA VAL A 7 -12.18 -14.63 18.08
C VAL A 7 -13.12 -14.79 16.90
N ALA A 8 -14.13 -13.91 16.79
CA ALA A 8 -15.14 -13.96 15.75
C ALA A 8 -15.05 -12.71 14.86
N ALA A 9 -15.39 -12.88 13.58
CA ALA A 9 -15.62 -11.75 12.68
C ALA A 9 -16.96 -11.06 13.04
N TRP A 10 -17.01 -9.72 12.91
CA TRP A 10 -18.21 -8.93 13.18
C TRP A 10 -18.79 -8.36 11.91
N ARG A 11 -20.10 -8.46 11.73
CA ARG A 11 -20.80 -7.80 10.63
C ARG A 11 -21.15 -6.36 11.00
N THR A 12 -20.83 -5.44 10.10
CA THR A 12 -21.20 -4.03 10.17
C THR A 12 -22.02 -3.65 8.93
N PRO A 13 -22.67 -2.47 8.88
CA PRO A 13 -23.34 -2.01 7.67
C PRO A 13 -22.39 -1.85 6.46
N GLN A 14 -21.10 -1.59 6.71
CA GLN A 14 -20.08 -1.40 5.67
C GLN A 14 -19.45 -2.72 5.19
N GLY A 15 -19.59 -3.81 5.94
CA GLY A 15 -19.02 -5.12 5.64
C GLY A 15 -18.71 -5.92 6.89
N THR A 16 -17.72 -6.79 6.81
CA THR A 16 -17.25 -7.60 7.93
C THR A 16 -15.92 -7.06 8.43
N THR A 17 -15.80 -6.90 9.74
CA THR A 17 -14.53 -6.57 10.40
C THR A 17 -13.95 -7.84 11.03
N VAL A 18 -12.66 -8.06 10.88
CA VAL A 18 -11.93 -9.17 11.49
C VAL A 18 -10.90 -8.62 12.49
N PRO A 19 -10.59 -9.36 13.58
CA PRO A 19 -9.57 -8.92 14.52
C PRO A 19 -8.16 -9.13 13.95
N GLY A 20 -7.35 -8.09 13.98
CA GLY A 20 -6.03 -8.10 13.35
C GLY A 20 -6.13 -8.50 11.89
N ASN A 21 -5.19 -9.30 11.40
CA ASN A 21 -5.18 -9.74 10.00
C ASN A 21 -5.86 -11.11 9.77
N ARG A 22 -6.87 -11.48 10.59
CA ARG A 22 -7.54 -12.79 10.59
C ARG A 22 -8.59 -12.94 9.49
N TRP A 23 -8.20 -12.71 8.23
CA TRP A 23 -9.07 -12.92 7.06
C TRP A 23 -9.49 -14.40 6.87
N ASP A 24 -8.75 -15.35 7.44
CA ASP A 24 -9.07 -16.78 7.48
C ASP A 24 -10.41 -17.10 8.15
N LEU A 25 -10.90 -16.23 9.03
CA LEU A 25 -12.22 -16.34 9.65
C LEU A 25 -13.37 -16.28 8.61
N LEU A 26 -13.08 -15.83 7.40
CA LEU A 26 -14.03 -15.76 6.29
C LEU A 26 -13.80 -16.85 5.24
N ASP A 27 -13.00 -17.88 5.55
CA ASP A 27 -12.85 -19.02 4.65
C ASP A 27 -14.18 -19.72 4.40
N GLY A 28 -14.46 -20.01 3.12
CA GLY A 28 -15.73 -20.59 2.69
C GLY A 28 -16.92 -19.61 2.65
N VAL A 29 -16.72 -18.33 2.99
CA VAL A 29 -17.74 -17.29 2.78
C VAL A 29 -17.67 -16.80 1.33
N ASP A 30 -18.79 -16.86 0.63
CA ASP A 30 -18.91 -16.37 -0.74
C ASP A 30 -18.70 -14.85 -0.84
N ALA A 31 -18.17 -14.39 -1.97
CA ALA A 31 -18.03 -12.98 -2.26
C ALA A 31 -19.40 -12.26 -2.22
N ALA A 32 -19.42 -11.04 -1.68
CA ALA A 32 -20.57 -10.18 -1.84
C ALA A 32 -20.69 -9.69 -3.30
N ALA A 33 -21.89 -9.34 -3.70
CA ALA A 33 -22.14 -8.81 -5.02
C ALA A 33 -21.60 -7.37 -5.11
N VAL A 34 -20.51 -7.17 -5.86
CA VAL A 34 -19.85 -5.88 -6.06
C VAL A 34 -19.66 -5.61 -7.56
N SER A 35 -19.53 -4.33 -7.92
CA SER A 35 -19.02 -3.90 -9.23
C SER A 35 -17.51 -3.69 -9.14
N VAL A 36 -16.81 -3.94 -10.25
CA VAL A 36 -15.34 -3.94 -10.30
C VAL A 36 -14.85 -3.06 -11.44
N SER A 37 -13.93 -2.16 -11.15
CA SER A 37 -13.17 -1.43 -12.15
C SER A 37 -11.73 -1.94 -12.17
N VAL A 38 -11.28 -2.45 -13.32
CA VAL A 38 -9.88 -2.82 -13.52
C VAL A 38 -9.14 -1.61 -14.09
N VAL A 39 -8.22 -1.06 -13.31
CA VAL A 39 -7.38 0.10 -13.69
C VAL A 39 -6.08 -0.41 -14.27
N VAL A 40 -5.82 -0.09 -15.54
CA VAL A 40 -4.65 -0.52 -16.30
C VAL A 40 -3.81 0.71 -16.65
N PRO A 41 -2.70 0.98 -15.92
CA PRO A 41 -1.77 2.02 -16.33
C PRO A 41 -1.09 1.61 -17.64
N TYR A 42 -1.03 2.52 -18.59
CA TYR A 42 -0.56 2.23 -19.94
C TYR A 42 0.46 3.26 -20.42
N TYR A 43 1.52 2.80 -21.07
CA TYR A 43 2.44 3.64 -21.84
C TYR A 43 3.10 2.83 -22.96
N ARG A 44 2.69 3.07 -24.24
CA ARG A 44 3.30 2.48 -25.46
C ARG A 44 3.33 0.94 -25.52
N GLN A 45 2.48 0.23 -24.83
CA GLN A 45 2.46 -1.23 -24.72
C GLN A 45 1.24 -1.85 -25.44
N GLN A 46 0.97 -1.44 -26.69
CA GLN A 46 -0.27 -1.81 -27.38
C GLN A 46 -0.50 -3.32 -27.49
N ASN A 47 0.53 -4.10 -27.81
CA ASN A 47 0.38 -5.56 -27.95
C ASN A 47 0.01 -6.22 -26.61
N GLN A 48 0.67 -5.83 -25.54
CA GLN A 48 0.41 -6.32 -24.20
C GLN A 48 -1.00 -5.90 -23.75
N LEU A 49 -1.36 -4.62 -23.91
CA LEU A 49 -2.71 -4.14 -23.62
C LEU A 49 -3.79 -4.95 -24.33
N SER A 50 -3.59 -5.28 -25.62
CA SER A 50 -4.55 -6.07 -26.38
C SER A 50 -4.73 -7.48 -25.78
N MET A 51 -3.66 -8.11 -25.30
CA MET A 51 -3.74 -9.39 -24.60
C MET A 51 -4.48 -9.28 -23.26
N VAL A 52 -4.19 -8.22 -22.49
CA VAL A 52 -4.87 -7.95 -21.21
C VAL A 52 -6.37 -7.74 -21.41
N LEU A 53 -6.78 -6.90 -22.37
CA LEU A 53 -8.19 -6.66 -22.68
C LEU A 53 -8.91 -7.93 -23.11
N ALA A 54 -8.29 -8.73 -24.00
CA ALA A 54 -8.85 -10.01 -24.43
C ALA A 54 -8.97 -11.02 -23.26
N ALA A 55 -8.08 -10.98 -22.27
CA ALA A 55 -8.16 -11.83 -21.10
C ALA A 55 -9.21 -11.33 -20.09
N LEU A 56 -9.38 -10.01 -19.94
CA LEU A 56 -10.42 -9.43 -19.10
C LEU A 56 -11.83 -9.70 -19.65
N GLU A 57 -11.98 -9.73 -20.97
CA GLU A 57 -13.25 -10.11 -21.61
C GLU A 57 -13.66 -11.56 -21.30
N ARG A 58 -12.70 -12.44 -21.03
CA ARG A 58 -12.89 -13.87 -20.73
C ARG A 58 -12.95 -14.18 -19.23
N GLN A 59 -13.02 -13.15 -18.36
CA GLN A 59 -13.10 -13.38 -16.91
C GLN A 59 -14.38 -14.13 -16.52
N ASP A 60 -14.24 -15.05 -15.58
CA ASP A 60 -15.35 -15.71 -14.89
C ASP A 60 -15.93 -14.74 -13.83
N PHE A 61 -16.46 -13.62 -14.32
CA PHE A 61 -17.09 -12.57 -13.53
C PHE A 61 -18.26 -11.95 -14.31
N PRO A 62 -19.35 -11.49 -13.66
CA PRO A 62 -20.48 -10.88 -14.35
C PRO A 62 -20.07 -9.66 -15.19
N ARG A 63 -20.28 -9.73 -16.51
CA ARG A 63 -19.87 -8.68 -17.46
C ARG A 63 -20.52 -7.32 -17.21
N ASP A 64 -21.75 -7.33 -16.69
CA ASP A 64 -22.52 -6.14 -16.32
C ASP A 64 -22.02 -5.44 -15.05
N ARG A 65 -21.04 -6.07 -14.36
CA ARG A 65 -20.39 -5.56 -13.14
C ARG A 65 -18.88 -5.37 -13.31
N LEU A 66 -18.37 -5.46 -14.53
CA LEU A 66 -16.94 -5.33 -14.83
C LEU A 66 -16.73 -4.23 -15.86
N GLU A 67 -15.88 -3.28 -15.55
CA GLU A 67 -15.37 -2.28 -16.48
C GLU A 67 -13.84 -2.23 -16.44
N VAL A 68 -13.23 -1.68 -17.48
CA VAL A 68 -11.80 -1.44 -17.56
C VAL A 68 -11.54 0.05 -17.74
N ILE A 69 -10.59 0.58 -17.00
CA ILE A 69 -10.10 1.95 -17.16
C ILE A 69 -8.64 1.87 -17.62
N VAL A 70 -8.39 2.20 -18.87
CA VAL A 70 -7.03 2.33 -19.40
C VAL A 70 -6.53 3.73 -19.09
N ALA A 71 -5.54 3.84 -18.22
CA ALA A 71 -4.95 5.11 -17.79
C ALA A 71 -3.64 5.37 -18.53
N ASP A 72 -3.72 6.12 -19.63
CA ASP A 72 -2.59 6.42 -20.51
C ASP A 72 -1.69 7.52 -19.91
N ASP A 73 -0.44 7.19 -19.67
CA ASP A 73 0.60 8.09 -19.12
C ASP A 73 1.23 8.98 -20.24
N GLY A 74 0.40 9.44 -21.18
CA GLY A 74 0.80 10.37 -22.22
C GLY A 74 1.53 9.73 -23.40
N SER A 75 1.06 8.57 -23.87
CA SER A 75 1.62 7.93 -25.07
C SER A 75 1.47 8.83 -26.30
N PRO A 76 2.48 8.88 -27.19
CA PRO A 76 2.39 9.65 -28.45
C PRO A 76 1.22 9.21 -29.35
N GLU A 77 0.89 7.93 -29.32
CA GLU A 77 -0.25 7.34 -29.99
C GLU A 77 -1.23 6.83 -28.93
N PRO A 78 -2.51 7.25 -28.99
CA PRO A 78 -3.53 6.79 -28.05
C PRO A 78 -3.68 5.27 -28.08
N PRO A 79 -3.96 4.61 -26.94
CA PRO A 79 -4.20 3.18 -26.91
C PRO A 79 -5.41 2.81 -27.76
N GLN A 80 -5.28 1.74 -28.53
CA GLN A 80 -6.40 1.14 -29.26
C GLN A 80 -7.08 0.14 -28.35
N VAL A 81 -8.39 0.31 -28.13
CA VAL A 81 -9.18 -0.52 -27.22
C VAL A 81 -10.31 -1.22 -27.99
N GLU A 82 -10.20 -2.54 -28.10
CA GLU A 82 -11.24 -3.41 -28.63
C GLU A 82 -11.56 -4.46 -27.56
N CYS A 83 -12.76 -4.38 -26.99
CA CYS A 83 -13.15 -5.26 -25.89
C CYS A 83 -14.68 -5.35 -25.79
N GLY A 84 -15.20 -6.54 -25.50
CA GLY A 84 -16.64 -6.78 -25.34
C GLY A 84 -17.21 -6.39 -23.96
N ILE A 85 -16.39 -5.80 -23.07
CA ILE A 85 -16.83 -5.16 -21.82
C ILE A 85 -16.56 -3.66 -21.91
N PRO A 86 -17.22 -2.82 -21.08
CA PRO A 86 -16.98 -1.37 -21.11
C PRO A 86 -15.52 -1.01 -20.84
N VAL A 87 -14.93 -0.20 -21.72
CA VAL A 87 -13.57 0.34 -21.56
C VAL A 87 -13.61 1.86 -21.64
N THR A 88 -13.04 2.52 -20.66
CA THR A 88 -12.82 3.97 -20.64
C THR A 88 -11.33 4.25 -20.74
N VAL A 89 -10.93 5.14 -21.64
CA VAL A 89 -9.54 5.62 -21.72
C VAL A 89 -9.47 7.00 -21.10
N VAL A 90 -8.54 7.18 -20.17
CA VAL A 90 -8.18 8.49 -19.59
C VAL A 90 -6.71 8.74 -19.84
N THR A 91 -6.34 9.97 -20.18
CA THR A 91 -4.96 10.31 -20.57
C THR A 91 -4.46 11.49 -19.75
N GLN A 92 -3.21 11.42 -19.30
CA GLN A 92 -2.48 12.56 -18.73
C GLN A 92 -1.35 13.00 -19.65
N GLU A 93 -0.78 14.18 -19.38
CA GLU A 93 0.35 14.70 -20.13
C GLU A 93 1.62 13.86 -19.87
N ASP A 94 2.39 13.53 -20.92
CA ASP A 94 3.70 12.88 -20.78
C ASP A 94 4.69 13.81 -20.04
N ARG A 95 5.00 13.43 -18.82
CA ARG A 95 6.02 14.09 -17.97
C ARG A 95 7.07 13.08 -17.49
N GLY A 96 7.33 12.04 -18.27
CA GLY A 96 8.15 10.90 -17.92
C GLY A 96 7.37 9.84 -17.15
N PHE A 97 8.05 8.93 -16.47
CA PHE A 97 7.41 7.82 -15.76
C PHE A 97 6.53 8.30 -14.59
N ARG A 98 5.22 8.09 -14.68
CA ARG A 98 4.23 8.52 -13.68
C ARG A 98 3.14 7.47 -13.44
N ALA A 99 3.54 6.22 -13.26
CA ALA A 99 2.60 5.11 -13.04
C ALA A 99 1.67 5.33 -11.83
N ALA A 100 2.16 5.95 -10.76
CA ALA A 100 1.35 6.32 -9.60
C ALA A 100 0.21 7.29 -9.98
N ALA A 101 0.54 8.38 -10.70
CA ALA A 101 -0.45 9.35 -11.16
C ALA A 101 -1.42 8.74 -12.18
N ALA A 102 -0.94 7.89 -13.09
CA ALA A 102 -1.81 7.19 -14.04
C ALA A 102 -2.81 6.27 -13.32
N ARG A 103 -2.37 5.51 -12.29
CA ARG A 103 -3.28 4.69 -11.49
C ARG A 103 -4.32 5.52 -10.73
N ASN A 104 -3.92 6.67 -10.16
CA ASN A 104 -4.85 7.60 -9.52
C ASN A 104 -5.87 8.17 -10.51
N LEU A 105 -5.41 8.59 -11.70
CA LEU A 105 -6.28 9.08 -12.77
C LEU A 105 -7.30 8.02 -13.18
N GLY A 106 -6.87 6.77 -13.32
CA GLY A 106 -7.75 5.64 -13.61
C GLY A 106 -8.74 5.35 -12.48
N ALA A 107 -8.28 5.39 -11.22
CA ALA A 107 -9.14 5.20 -10.05
C ALA A 107 -10.20 6.31 -9.93
N ALA A 108 -9.86 7.56 -10.25
CA ALA A 108 -10.79 8.68 -10.25
C ALA A 108 -11.89 8.57 -11.32
N ALA A 109 -11.62 7.89 -12.43
CA ALA A 109 -12.59 7.63 -13.50
C ALA A 109 -13.43 6.36 -13.25
N ALA A 110 -13.03 5.52 -12.28
CA ALA A 110 -13.68 4.26 -11.97
C ALA A 110 -15.04 4.45 -11.30
N THR A 111 -16.01 3.60 -11.66
CA THR A 111 -17.36 3.62 -11.08
C THR A 111 -17.65 2.41 -10.19
N GLY A 112 -16.81 1.38 -10.25
CA GLY A 112 -16.95 0.16 -9.46
C GLY A 112 -16.75 0.36 -7.96
N ASP A 113 -17.35 -0.54 -7.17
CA ASP A 113 -17.18 -0.58 -5.71
C ASP A 113 -15.76 -0.98 -5.31
N VAL A 114 -15.13 -1.79 -6.16
CA VAL A 114 -13.82 -2.39 -5.96
C VAL A 114 -12.90 -2.01 -7.11
N LEU A 115 -11.68 -1.57 -6.80
CA LEU A 115 -10.60 -1.28 -7.74
C LEU A 115 -9.65 -2.47 -7.81
N CYS A 116 -9.39 -2.96 -9.01
CA CYS A 116 -8.30 -3.89 -9.30
C CYS A 116 -7.24 -3.15 -10.13
N PHE A 117 -6.02 -3.04 -9.65
CA PHE A 117 -4.90 -2.52 -10.42
C PHE A 117 -4.19 -3.68 -11.11
N LEU A 118 -4.00 -3.54 -12.40
CA LEU A 118 -3.40 -4.57 -13.25
C LEU A 118 -2.49 -3.91 -14.28
N ASP A 119 -1.20 -4.24 -14.29
CA ASP A 119 -0.27 -3.64 -15.25
C ASP A 119 -0.58 -4.07 -16.68
N ALA A 120 -0.30 -3.19 -17.65
CA ALA A 120 -0.62 -3.39 -19.07
C ALA A 120 0.11 -4.59 -19.72
N ASP A 121 1.14 -5.11 -19.05
CA ASP A 121 1.92 -6.29 -19.46
C ASP A 121 1.66 -7.53 -18.58
N THR A 122 0.55 -7.52 -17.84
CA THR A 122 0.20 -8.59 -16.89
C THR A 122 -1.17 -9.16 -17.25
N VAL A 123 -1.20 -10.34 -17.87
CA VAL A 123 -2.39 -10.97 -18.46
C VAL A 123 -3.07 -11.90 -17.46
N PRO A 124 -4.32 -11.63 -17.02
CA PRO A 124 -4.99 -12.43 -15.99
C PRO A 124 -5.56 -13.74 -16.52
N GLU A 125 -5.52 -14.79 -15.69
CA GLU A 125 -6.27 -16.03 -15.92
C GLU A 125 -7.78 -15.82 -15.76
N PRO A 126 -8.65 -16.69 -16.33
CA PRO A 126 -10.11 -16.47 -16.29
C PRO A 126 -10.73 -16.32 -14.91
N GLY A 127 -10.16 -16.93 -13.86
CA GLY A 127 -10.64 -16.85 -12.47
C GLY A 127 -10.08 -15.67 -11.66
N TYR A 128 -9.20 -14.86 -12.24
CA TYR A 128 -8.43 -13.83 -11.53
C TYR A 128 -9.29 -12.81 -10.80
N VAL A 129 -10.21 -12.14 -11.49
CA VAL A 129 -11.04 -11.09 -10.90
C VAL A 129 -11.90 -11.65 -9.77
N ARG A 130 -12.57 -12.78 -9.99
CA ARG A 130 -13.41 -13.44 -8.97
C ARG A 130 -12.62 -13.75 -7.70
N ALA A 131 -11.43 -14.33 -7.83
CA ALA A 131 -10.60 -14.69 -6.69
C ALA A 131 -10.10 -13.45 -5.94
N LEU A 132 -9.60 -12.45 -6.65
CA LEU A 132 -8.96 -11.28 -6.08
C LEU A 132 -9.94 -10.38 -5.32
N VAL A 133 -11.18 -10.20 -5.82
CA VAL A 133 -12.18 -9.31 -5.23
C VAL A 133 -12.92 -9.90 -4.04
N ARG A 134 -12.75 -11.20 -3.75
CA ARG A 134 -13.53 -11.89 -2.71
C ARG A 134 -13.39 -11.20 -1.35
N LEU A 135 -12.18 -11.03 -0.86
CA LEU A 135 -11.96 -10.40 0.45
C LEU A 135 -12.35 -8.91 0.47
N PRO A 136 -11.95 -8.05 -0.49
CA PRO A 136 -12.43 -6.68 -0.54
C PRO A 136 -13.95 -6.54 -0.63
N SER A 137 -14.67 -7.52 -1.20
CA SER A 137 -16.13 -7.51 -1.19
C SER A 137 -16.75 -7.74 0.20
N LEU A 138 -16.03 -8.43 1.09
CA LEU A 138 -16.46 -8.79 2.43
C LEU A 138 -15.90 -7.86 3.50
N ILE A 139 -14.63 -7.49 3.41
CA ILE A 139 -13.87 -6.68 4.36
C ILE A 139 -13.62 -5.31 3.73
N PRO A 140 -14.16 -4.21 4.28
CA PRO A 140 -14.05 -2.88 3.66
C PRO A 140 -12.62 -2.37 3.47
N ASP A 141 -11.76 -2.69 4.41
CA ASP A 141 -10.34 -2.29 4.51
C ASP A 141 -9.37 -3.39 4.05
N ALA A 142 -9.85 -4.40 3.30
CA ALA A 142 -8.96 -5.40 2.73
C ALA A 142 -8.17 -4.84 1.53
N LEU A 143 -6.86 -5.09 1.56
CA LEU A 143 -5.94 -4.90 0.45
C LEU A 143 -5.40 -6.27 0.03
N THR A 144 -5.79 -6.75 -1.13
CA THR A 144 -5.41 -8.07 -1.64
C THR A 144 -4.39 -7.96 -2.76
N VAL A 145 -3.51 -8.94 -2.86
CA VAL A 145 -2.52 -9.07 -3.93
C VAL A 145 -2.64 -10.46 -4.56
N GLY A 146 -2.69 -10.52 -5.89
CA GLY A 146 -2.72 -11.77 -6.65
C GLY A 146 -1.32 -12.36 -6.85
N ARG A 147 -1.28 -13.56 -7.44
CA ARG A 147 -0.04 -14.22 -7.82
C ARG A 147 0.39 -13.77 -9.21
N ARG A 148 1.52 -13.07 -9.30
CA ARG A 148 2.13 -12.69 -10.57
C ARG A 148 3.16 -13.75 -10.98
N ARG A 149 2.85 -14.49 -12.05
CA ARG A 149 3.75 -15.43 -12.70
C ARG A 149 4.41 -14.81 -13.92
N HIS A 150 5.42 -15.45 -14.45
CA HIS A 150 6.25 -14.89 -15.53
C HIS A 150 6.39 -15.86 -16.70
N ALA A 151 6.22 -15.34 -17.93
CA ALA A 151 6.44 -16.05 -19.19
C ALA A 151 6.76 -15.04 -20.30
N ASP A 152 7.29 -15.53 -21.43
CA ASP A 152 7.40 -14.71 -22.64
C ASP A 152 6.08 -14.79 -23.42
N LEU A 153 5.11 -13.97 -23.01
CA LEU A 153 3.78 -13.94 -23.62
C LEU A 153 3.82 -13.41 -25.04
N THR A 154 4.73 -12.49 -25.31
CA THR A 154 4.95 -11.95 -26.66
C THR A 154 5.37 -13.06 -27.61
N ALA A 155 6.26 -13.96 -27.21
CA ALA A 155 6.67 -15.11 -28.03
C ALA A 155 5.58 -16.19 -28.13
N LEU A 156 4.82 -16.43 -27.04
CA LEU A 156 3.75 -17.42 -27.01
C LEU A 156 2.49 -16.96 -27.77
N GLY A 157 2.20 -15.67 -27.78
CA GLY A 157 0.97 -15.10 -28.34
C GLY A 157 -0.32 -15.49 -27.57
N ARG A 158 -0.19 -16.11 -26.39
CA ARG A 158 -1.29 -16.61 -25.54
C ARG A 158 -0.82 -16.80 -24.09
N LEU A 159 -1.74 -17.12 -23.21
CA LEU A 159 -1.39 -17.60 -21.87
C LEU A 159 -0.65 -18.95 -21.95
N PRO A 160 0.28 -19.22 -21.02
CA PRO A 160 1.02 -20.49 -20.97
C PRO A 160 0.10 -21.68 -20.72
N GLU A 161 0.42 -22.80 -21.37
CA GLU A 161 -0.20 -24.09 -21.16
C GLU A 161 0.80 -25.09 -20.51
N PRO A 162 0.35 -26.23 -19.97
CA PRO A 162 1.26 -27.23 -19.42
C PRO A 162 2.32 -27.67 -20.44
N GLY A 163 3.59 -27.50 -20.08
CA GLY A 163 4.74 -27.82 -20.93
C GLY A 163 5.39 -26.64 -21.65
N ASP A 164 4.77 -25.47 -21.62
CA ASP A 164 5.42 -24.25 -22.12
C ASP A 164 6.59 -23.83 -21.20
N PRO A 165 7.63 -23.20 -21.77
CA PRO A 165 8.73 -22.66 -20.97
C PRO A 165 8.23 -21.48 -20.11
N LEU A 166 8.47 -21.56 -18.82
CA LEU A 166 8.13 -20.49 -17.88
C LEU A 166 9.39 -19.77 -17.42
N LEU A 167 9.23 -18.52 -17.01
CA LEU A 167 10.27 -17.75 -16.37
C LEU A 167 10.12 -17.82 -14.84
N ASP A 168 11.21 -17.59 -14.11
CA ASP A 168 11.23 -17.67 -12.66
C ASP A 168 10.38 -16.59 -12.02
N GLU A 169 9.58 -16.96 -11.03
CA GLU A 169 8.91 -16.05 -10.13
C GLU A 169 9.92 -15.48 -9.11
N PRO A 170 9.72 -14.26 -8.57
CA PRO A 170 10.62 -13.69 -7.57
C PRO A 170 10.67 -14.55 -6.29
N GLY A 171 11.77 -15.27 -6.08
CA GLY A 171 11.91 -16.21 -4.96
C GLY A 171 11.69 -15.54 -3.59
N TRP A 172 12.16 -14.29 -3.42
CA TRP A 172 11.97 -13.55 -2.18
C TRP A 172 10.48 -13.30 -1.84
N LEU A 173 9.64 -13.14 -2.87
CA LEU A 173 8.21 -12.89 -2.71
C LEU A 173 7.47 -14.21 -2.43
N LEU A 174 7.82 -15.29 -3.13
CA LEU A 174 7.29 -16.63 -2.84
C LEU A 174 7.61 -17.07 -1.41
N ASP A 175 8.87 -16.92 -0.99
CA ASP A 175 9.32 -17.20 0.38
C ASP A 175 8.57 -16.35 1.43
N ALA A 176 8.24 -15.11 1.10
CA ALA A 176 7.50 -14.23 2.00
C ALA A 176 6.04 -14.70 2.17
N TYR A 177 5.37 -15.03 1.09
CA TYR A 177 4.00 -15.56 1.14
C TYR A 177 3.92 -16.91 1.85
N GLU A 178 4.88 -17.81 1.61
CA GLU A 178 4.95 -19.09 2.32
C GLU A 178 5.12 -18.86 3.84
N ARG A 179 6.10 -18.06 4.25
CA ARG A 179 6.39 -17.81 5.67
C ARG A 179 5.25 -17.10 6.39
N SER A 180 4.55 -16.18 5.72
CA SER A 180 3.44 -15.44 6.30
C SER A 180 2.09 -16.12 6.13
N ARG A 181 2.04 -17.34 5.57
CA ARG A 181 0.78 -18.03 5.24
C ARG A 181 -0.14 -17.15 4.39
N ASP A 182 0.35 -16.71 3.23
CA ASP A 182 -0.35 -15.80 2.33
C ASP A 182 -0.73 -14.46 2.99
N LEU A 183 0.16 -13.89 3.79
CA LEU A 183 0.01 -12.67 4.59
C LEU A 183 -0.98 -12.80 5.76
N LEU A 184 -1.46 -14.00 6.12
CA LEU A 184 -2.27 -14.15 7.33
C LEU A 184 -1.53 -13.68 8.59
N ASP A 185 -0.23 -13.96 8.67
CA ASP A 185 0.68 -13.50 9.72
C ASP A 185 1.40 -12.20 9.29
N ALA A 186 0.63 -11.24 8.73
CA ALA A 186 1.19 -9.94 8.34
C ALA A 186 1.73 -9.17 9.55
N ASP A 187 2.81 -8.44 9.32
CA ASP A 187 3.49 -7.57 10.28
C ASP A 187 3.80 -6.19 9.66
N ASP A 188 4.44 -5.30 10.42
CA ASP A 188 4.84 -3.95 9.99
C ASP A 188 5.73 -3.91 8.74
N ARG A 189 6.25 -5.05 8.29
CA ARG A 189 7.11 -5.17 7.10
C ARG A 189 6.40 -5.81 5.91
N SER A 190 5.18 -6.28 6.11
CA SER A 190 4.44 -7.01 5.08
C SER A 190 3.96 -6.12 3.92
N TYR A 191 3.96 -4.79 4.10
CA TYR A 191 3.72 -3.84 3.00
C TYR A 191 4.64 -4.07 1.79
N ARG A 192 5.85 -4.59 2.00
CA ARG A 192 6.82 -4.88 0.93
C ARG A 192 6.43 -6.07 0.04
N HIS A 193 5.44 -6.83 0.44
CA HIS A 193 4.95 -8.00 -0.29
C HIS A 193 3.70 -7.68 -1.11
N VAL A 194 3.25 -6.42 -1.10
CA VAL A 194 2.17 -5.92 -1.95
C VAL A 194 2.77 -5.32 -3.22
N ILE A 195 2.27 -5.76 -4.38
CA ILE A 195 2.67 -5.27 -5.69
C ILE A 195 1.45 -4.76 -6.44
N SER A 196 1.51 -3.53 -6.91
CA SER A 196 0.38 -2.87 -7.56
C SER A 196 -0.01 -3.47 -8.91
N ALA A 197 0.88 -4.22 -9.53
CA ALA A 197 0.62 -4.93 -10.79
C ALA A 197 -0.52 -5.96 -10.71
N VAL A 198 -0.90 -6.42 -9.52
CA VAL A 198 -1.95 -7.43 -9.26
C VAL A 198 -2.67 -7.14 -7.93
N MET A 199 -2.99 -5.89 -7.65
CA MET A 199 -3.54 -5.43 -6.38
C MET A 199 -5.04 -5.11 -6.47
N CYS A 200 -5.76 -5.28 -5.35
CA CYS A 200 -7.17 -4.96 -5.30
C CYS A 200 -7.60 -4.49 -3.90
N CYS A 201 -8.49 -3.48 -3.86
CA CYS A 201 -9.11 -2.99 -2.64
C CYS A 201 -10.47 -2.32 -2.95
N ARG A 202 -11.23 -1.96 -1.93
CA ARG A 202 -12.42 -1.11 -2.14
C ARG A 202 -12.00 0.29 -2.56
N ARG A 203 -12.79 0.89 -3.46
CA ARG A 203 -12.59 2.27 -3.90
C ARG A 203 -12.65 3.24 -2.73
N THR A 204 -13.62 3.08 -1.82
CA THR A 204 -13.73 3.92 -0.62
C THR A 204 -12.51 3.83 0.28
N PHE A 205 -11.92 2.64 0.44
CA PHE A 205 -10.69 2.48 1.21
C PHE A 205 -9.47 3.08 0.50
N PHE A 206 -9.38 2.91 -0.83
CA PHE A 206 -8.35 3.57 -1.64
C PHE A 206 -8.40 5.10 -1.50
N ASP A 207 -9.60 5.68 -1.53
CA ASP A 207 -9.82 7.12 -1.35
C ASP A 207 -9.47 7.57 0.09
N GLU A 208 -9.82 6.77 1.10
CA GLU A 208 -9.53 7.02 2.51
C GLU A 208 -8.03 7.07 2.80
N VAL A 209 -7.27 6.14 2.23
CA VAL A 209 -5.80 6.13 2.38
C VAL A 209 -5.12 7.15 1.46
N GLY A 210 -5.84 7.82 0.57
CA GLY A 210 -5.37 8.93 -0.28
C GLY A 210 -4.69 8.49 -1.58
N GLY A 211 -4.94 7.28 -2.08
CA GLY A 211 -4.40 6.79 -3.34
C GLY A 211 -2.87 6.63 -3.35
N PHE A 212 -2.29 6.48 -4.55
CA PHE A 212 -0.84 6.43 -4.73
C PHE A 212 -0.20 7.81 -4.52
N ASP A 213 1.00 7.86 -3.94
CA ASP A 213 1.77 9.10 -3.83
C ASP A 213 2.38 9.47 -5.20
N GLU A 214 1.93 10.57 -5.79
CA GLU A 214 2.36 11.00 -7.13
C GLU A 214 3.76 11.61 -7.17
N SER A 215 4.42 11.74 -6.03
CA SER A 215 5.84 12.13 -5.97
C SER A 215 6.78 11.05 -6.50
N PHE A 216 6.30 9.80 -6.63
CA PHE A 216 7.04 8.74 -7.29
C PHE A 216 7.02 8.94 -8.82
N THR A 217 8.14 9.43 -9.33
CA THR A 217 8.37 9.72 -10.77
C THR A 217 9.45 8.82 -11.38
N SER A 218 9.77 7.73 -10.72
CA SER A 218 10.69 6.68 -11.16
C SER A 218 10.13 5.30 -10.86
N TYR A 219 10.73 4.27 -11.41
CA TYR A 219 10.27 2.90 -11.23
C TYR A 219 10.45 2.42 -9.79
N GLY A 220 9.38 1.97 -9.16
CA GLY A 220 9.34 1.25 -7.89
C GLY A 220 9.12 2.11 -6.65
N GLY A 221 8.55 1.52 -5.64
CA GLY A 221 8.31 2.07 -4.31
C GLY A 221 6.92 2.63 -4.06
N GLU A 222 6.18 3.01 -5.10
CA GLU A 222 4.83 3.58 -4.97
C GLU A 222 3.81 2.60 -4.38
N ASP A 223 3.96 1.32 -4.69
CA ASP A 223 3.13 0.24 -4.16
C ASP A 223 3.44 -0.05 -2.68
N TRP A 224 4.73 -0.05 -2.31
CA TRP A 224 5.14 -0.24 -0.92
C TRP A 224 4.71 0.94 -0.04
N GLU A 225 4.79 2.16 -0.55
CA GLU A 225 4.34 3.36 0.16
C GLU A 225 2.84 3.33 0.40
N LEU A 226 2.03 3.02 -0.63
CA LEU A 226 0.60 2.86 -0.50
C LEU A 226 0.24 1.74 0.49
N ALA A 227 0.87 0.56 0.35
CA ALA A 227 0.62 -0.58 1.23
C ALA A 227 1.01 -0.28 2.69
N ASN A 228 2.09 0.49 2.92
CA ASN A 228 2.47 0.94 4.25
C ASN A 228 1.41 1.86 4.87
N ARG A 229 0.93 2.87 4.13
CA ARG A 229 -0.18 3.72 4.60
C ARG A 229 -1.46 2.94 4.85
N ALA A 230 -1.79 2.01 3.97
CA ALA A 230 -2.94 1.14 4.16
C ALA A 230 -2.81 0.30 5.44
N TRP A 231 -1.63 -0.31 5.68
CA TRP A 231 -1.34 -1.05 6.91
C TRP A 231 -1.48 -0.18 8.17
N LEU A 232 -0.92 1.03 8.15
CA LEU A 232 -1.04 1.99 9.26
C LEU A 232 -2.49 2.45 9.49
N ALA A 233 -3.32 2.45 8.45
CA ALA A 233 -4.75 2.70 8.54
C ALA A 233 -5.58 1.48 9.00
N GLY A 234 -4.91 0.34 9.27
CA GLY A 234 -5.55 -0.88 9.76
C GLY A 234 -5.99 -1.86 8.67
N ALA A 235 -5.40 -1.79 7.48
CA ALA A 235 -5.73 -2.70 6.39
C ALA A 235 -5.54 -4.17 6.76
N VAL A 236 -6.44 -5.00 6.27
CA VAL A 236 -6.28 -6.45 6.22
C VAL A 236 -5.54 -6.82 4.94
N LEU A 237 -4.31 -7.31 5.07
CA LEU A 237 -3.48 -7.72 3.93
C LEU A 237 -3.68 -9.20 3.63
N ALA A 238 -3.86 -9.56 2.36
CA ALA A 238 -3.96 -10.97 1.97
C ALA A 238 -3.34 -11.21 0.58
N HIS A 239 -2.52 -12.25 0.47
CA HIS A 239 -2.13 -12.81 -0.81
C HIS A 239 -3.17 -13.85 -1.25
N VAL A 240 -3.55 -13.79 -2.52
CA VAL A 240 -4.57 -14.68 -3.12
C VAL A 240 -3.89 -15.53 -4.20
N PRO A 241 -3.32 -16.71 -3.85
CA PRO A 241 -2.53 -17.50 -4.80
C PRO A 241 -3.33 -18.05 -5.98
N THR A 242 -4.66 -18.07 -5.87
CA THR A 242 -5.57 -18.50 -6.95
C THR A 242 -5.93 -17.36 -7.91
N ALA A 243 -5.63 -16.11 -7.57
CA ALA A 243 -5.78 -14.96 -8.47
C ALA A 243 -4.50 -14.82 -9.30
N VAL A 244 -4.37 -15.65 -10.34
CA VAL A 244 -3.15 -15.73 -11.15
C VAL A 244 -3.20 -14.77 -12.33
N ALA A 245 -2.13 -13.99 -12.50
CA ALA A 245 -1.87 -13.20 -13.71
C ALA A 245 -0.42 -13.39 -14.16
N TRP A 246 -0.19 -13.32 -15.47
CA TRP A 246 1.08 -13.62 -16.13
C TRP A 246 1.72 -12.35 -16.69
N HIS A 247 2.87 -11.98 -16.12
CA HIS A 247 3.67 -10.86 -16.61
C HIS A 247 4.46 -11.28 -17.85
N ASP A 248 4.48 -10.42 -18.86
CA ASP A 248 5.25 -10.62 -20.10
C ASP A 248 6.74 -10.30 -19.88
N GLY A 249 7.55 -11.31 -19.85
CA GLY A 249 9.00 -11.21 -19.64
C GLY A 249 9.48 -11.51 -18.20
N PRO A 250 10.79 -11.37 -17.95
CA PRO A 250 11.40 -11.70 -16.67
C PRO A 250 11.08 -10.68 -15.59
N ASP A 251 11.13 -11.12 -14.33
CA ASP A 251 11.10 -10.23 -13.18
C ASP A 251 12.28 -9.24 -13.18
N TRP A 252 12.17 -8.21 -12.35
CA TRP A 252 13.20 -7.19 -12.15
C TRP A 252 14.60 -7.79 -11.94
N ALA A 253 14.71 -8.90 -11.19
CA ALA A 253 15.96 -9.59 -10.94
C ALA A 253 16.64 -10.15 -12.22
N GLY A 254 15.89 -10.40 -13.27
CA GLY A 254 16.39 -10.84 -14.57
C GLY A 254 16.95 -9.71 -15.46
N ARG A 255 16.88 -8.45 -15.03
CA ARG A 255 17.37 -7.28 -15.79
C ARG A 255 18.88 -7.04 -15.54
N PRO A 256 19.62 -6.32 -16.44
CA PRO A 256 21.06 -6.04 -16.29
C PRO A 256 21.43 -5.30 -14.99
N ASP A 257 22.58 -5.66 -14.39
CA ASP A 257 23.02 -5.23 -13.04
C ASP A 257 23.24 -3.73 -12.85
N ASP A 258 23.76 -3.02 -13.86
CA ASP A 258 24.08 -1.61 -13.81
C ASP A 258 22.85 -0.72 -13.57
N ARG A 259 21.75 -1.02 -14.29
CA ARG A 259 20.49 -0.29 -14.15
C ARG A 259 19.74 -0.63 -12.86
N ARG A 260 19.93 -1.85 -12.34
CA ARG A 260 19.26 -2.31 -11.10
C ARG A 260 19.73 -1.55 -9.88
N ARG A 261 21.05 -1.30 -9.75
CA ARG A 261 21.60 -0.62 -8.58
C ARG A 261 21.11 0.82 -8.45
N ASP A 262 21.12 1.57 -9.55
CA ASP A 262 20.72 2.98 -9.55
C ASP A 262 19.21 3.11 -9.28
N ALA A 263 18.38 2.23 -9.86
CA ALA A 263 16.96 2.22 -9.61
C ALA A 263 16.65 1.83 -8.14
N LYS A 264 17.33 0.84 -7.55
CA LYS A 264 17.17 0.50 -6.13
C LYS A 264 17.63 1.60 -5.18
N ASN A 265 18.68 2.33 -5.53
CA ASN A 265 19.08 3.51 -4.77
C ASN A 265 18.02 4.62 -4.86
N GLY A 266 17.47 4.86 -6.06
CA GLY A 266 16.40 5.83 -6.27
C GLY A 266 15.14 5.47 -5.48
N GLU A 267 14.70 4.22 -5.53
CA GLU A 267 13.58 3.69 -4.75
C GLU A 267 13.80 3.87 -3.24
N ALA A 268 14.97 3.48 -2.72
CA ALA A 268 15.29 3.63 -1.31
C ALA A 268 15.28 5.10 -0.85
N MET A 269 15.76 6.01 -1.69
CA MET A 269 15.76 7.46 -1.41
C MET A 269 14.34 8.05 -1.46
N ALA A 270 13.47 7.54 -2.31
CA ALA A 270 12.07 7.97 -2.39
C ALA A 270 11.25 7.45 -1.20
N LEU A 271 11.47 6.20 -0.78
CA LEU A 271 10.74 5.58 0.33
C LEU A 271 11.15 6.11 1.71
N ALA A 272 12.43 6.34 1.97
CA ALA A 272 12.92 6.70 3.29
C ALA A 272 12.25 7.94 3.93
N PRO A 273 11.88 9.01 3.19
CA PRO A 273 11.14 10.14 3.77
C PRO A 273 9.69 9.81 4.14
N LEU A 274 9.09 8.80 3.53
CA LEU A 274 7.65 8.54 3.57
C LEU A 274 7.30 7.31 4.42
N VAL A 275 8.08 6.24 4.31
CA VAL A 275 7.87 4.98 5.04
C VAL A 275 8.64 5.01 6.34
N THR A 276 7.93 4.93 7.45
CA THR A 276 8.49 5.09 8.81
C THR A 276 9.06 3.80 9.41
N ASP A 277 8.92 2.67 8.73
CA ASP A 277 9.57 1.42 9.13
C ASP A 277 11.10 1.63 9.29
N PRO A 278 11.69 1.30 10.45
CA PRO A 278 13.13 1.41 10.67
C PRO A 278 14.01 0.64 9.66
N ALA A 279 13.46 -0.38 8.99
CA ALA A 279 14.17 -1.09 7.94
C ALA A 279 14.25 -0.29 6.61
N ALA A 280 13.33 0.63 6.37
CA ALA A 280 13.34 1.53 5.21
C ALA A 280 14.24 2.77 5.44
N ARG A 281 14.53 3.10 6.70
CA ARG A 281 15.26 4.31 7.12
C ARG A 281 16.62 3.96 7.75
N ARG A 282 17.55 4.88 7.67
CA ARG A 282 18.85 4.77 8.39
C ARG A 282 18.77 5.51 9.71
N HIS A 283 19.36 4.92 10.76
CA HIS A 283 19.49 5.58 12.06
C HIS A 283 20.30 6.89 11.95
N GLY A 284 19.89 7.89 12.73
CA GLY A 284 20.57 9.19 12.80
C GLY A 284 20.14 10.20 11.72
N VAL A 285 19.43 9.79 10.68
CA VAL A 285 18.80 10.72 9.72
C VAL A 285 17.38 11.01 10.20
N ARG A 286 16.99 12.29 10.13
CA ARG A 286 15.63 12.73 10.49
C ARG A 286 14.90 13.15 9.23
N TYR A 287 13.67 12.71 9.12
CA TYR A 287 12.77 13.04 8.03
C TYR A 287 11.61 13.91 8.53
N ALA A 288 10.91 14.55 7.62
CA ALA A 288 9.75 15.39 7.95
C ALA A 288 8.58 14.58 8.54
N VAL A 289 8.44 13.32 8.12
CA VAL A 289 7.47 12.36 8.68
C VAL A 289 8.15 11.55 9.76
N PRO A 290 7.78 11.69 11.04
CA PRO A 290 8.37 10.96 12.15
C PRO A 290 7.77 9.56 12.27
N ASP A 291 8.53 8.63 12.84
CA ASP A 291 8.03 7.31 13.22
C ASP A 291 7.06 7.37 14.40
N VAL A 292 7.35 8.29 15.35
CA VAL A 292 6.52 8.53 16.53
C VAL A 292 6.04 9.98 16.53
N THR A 293 4.73 10.18 16.65
CA THR A 293 4.14 11.48 16.96
C THR A 293 3.65 11.45 18.41
N ALA A 294 4.25 12.27 19.28
CA ALA A 294 3.89 12.37 20.68
C ALA A 294 3.21 13.70 20.99
N VAL A 295 2.08 13.68 21.69
CA VAL A 295 1.41 14.84 22.25
C VAL A 295 1.64 14.86 23.75
N VAL A 296 2.27 15.92 24.26
CA VAL A 296 2.51 16.11 25.69
C VAL A 296 1.62 17.25 26.18
N HIS A 297 0.65 16.93 27.03
CA HIS A 297 -0.24 17.93 27.61
C HIS A 297 0.49 18.70 28.74
N SER A 298 0.52 20.02 28.63
CA SER A 298 1.27 20.88 29.57
C SER A 298 0.60 21.02 30.96
N GLU A 299 -0.67 20.65 31.08
CA GLU A 299 -1.43 20.75 32.34
C GLU A 299 -0.81 19.90 33.46
N GLY A 300 -0.68 20.50 34.63
CA GLY A 300 -0.11 19.84 35.80
C GLY A 300 1.40 19.65 35.78
N HIS A 301 2.07 20.16 34.73
CA HIS A 301 3.53 20.24 34.72
C HIS A 301 4.05 21.51 35.37
N THR A 302 5.26 21.41 35.94
CA THR A 302 6.14 22.56 36.10
C THR A 302 7.05 22.64 34.87
N ALA A 303 7.69 23.79 34.65
CA ALA A 303 8.69 23.96 33.62
C ALA A 303 9.72 22.83 33.59
N ALA A 304 10.27 22.50 34.73
CA ALA A 304 11.29 21.45 34.85
C ALA A 304 10.74 20.07 34.54
N SER A 305 9.54 19.72 34.99
CA SER A 305 8.94 18.40 34.71
C SER A 305 8.56 18.24 33.25
N LEU A 306 8.08 19.31 32.61
CA LEU A 306 7.75 19.32 31.17
C LEU A 306 9.01 19.12 30.32
N MET A 307 10.10 19.84 30.66
CA MET A 307 11.40 19.68 30.02
C MET A 307 11.93 18.24 30.13
N VAL A 308 11.79 17.62 31.31
CA VAL A 308 12.24 16.23 31.54
C VAL A 308 11.41 15.27 30.68
N THR A 309 10.07 15.42 30.65
CA THR A 309 9.18 14.59 29.85
C THR A 309 9.52 14.72 28.36
N VAL A 310 9.51 15.92 27.80
CA VAL A 310 9.84 16.20 26.41
C VAL A 310 11.24 15.72 26.04
N GLY A 311 12.25 16.04 26.88
CA GLY A 311 13.62 15.61 26.64
C GLY A 311 13.80 14.09 26.69
N SER A 312 13.01 13.38 27.50
CA SER A 312 13.05 11.92 27.53
C SER A 312 12.50 11.29 26.25
N ILE A 313 11.44 11.87 25.68
CA ILE A 313 10.86 11.44 24.39
C ILE A 313 11.83 11.72 23.24
N LEU A 314 12.43 12.91 23.21
CA LEU A 314 13.36 13.32 22.13
C LEU A 314 14.62 12.46 22.00
N ARG A 315 14.96 11.66 23.01
CA ARG A 315 16.07 10.69 22.95
C ARG A 315 15.86 9.59 21.91
N HIS A 316 14.62 9.28 21.55
CA HIS A 316 14.31 8.25 20.57
C HIS A 316 14.63 8.62 19.11
N GLY A 317 15.05 9.83 18.83
CA GLY A 317 15.55 10.21 17.50
C GLY A 317 14.47 10.50 16.46
N ASP A 318 13.73 9.52 16.00
CA ASP A 318 12.71 9.64 14.94
C ASP A 318 11.32 9.93 15.54
N VAL A 319 11.18 11.08 16.18
CA VAL A 319 9.98 11.51 16.91
C VAL A 319 9.72 12.99 16.67
N THR A 320 8.44 13.37 16.60
CA THR A 320 7.97 14.75 16.74
C THR A 320 7.15 14.86 18.02
N VAL A 321 7.43 15.87 18.83
CA VAL A 321 6.73 16.16 20.08
C VAL A 321 5.89 17.42 19.91
N TRP A 322 4.59 17.28 20.07
CA TRP A 322 3.65 18.38 20.15
C TRP A 322 3.41 18.69 21.62
N VAL A 323 3.68 19.92 22.03
CA VAL A 323 3.35 20.41 23.38
C VAL A 323 2.03 21.14 23.27
N ASP A 324 1.00 20.57 23.89
CA ASP A 324 -0.35 21.12 23.88
C ASP A 324 -0.73 21.70 25.26
N GLY A 325 -1.69 22.64 25.25
CA GLY A 325 -2.21 23.29 26.43
C GLY A 325 -1.69 24.72 26.68
N ALA A 326 -2.14 25.32 27.76
CA ALA A 326 -1.95 26.75 28.01
C ALA A 326 -0.48 27.19 28.16
N GLU A 327 0.38 26.33 28.70
CA GLU A 327 1.80 26.64 28.93
C GLU A 327 2.69 26.31 27.71
N ALA A 328 2.15 25.70 26.66
CA ALA A 328 2.93 25.21 25.51
C ALA A 328 3.75 26.31 24.83
N SER A 329 3.12 27.46 24.50
CA SER A 329 3.81 28.58 23.87
C SER A 329 4.89 29.20 24.77
N SER A 330 4.64 29.25 26.10
CA SER A 330 5.61 29.74 27.07
C SER A 330 6.81 28.79 27.15
N PHE A 331 6.58 27.48 27.17
CA PHE A 331 7.64 26.47 27.20
C PHE A 331 8.54 26.57 25.96
N VAL A 332 7.97 26.55 24.76
CA VAL A 332 8.74 26.53 23.52
C VAL A 332 9.38 27.90 23.23
N GLY A 333 8.61 28.98 23.36
CA GLY A 333 9.06 30.32 22.99
C GLY A 333 9.91 31.01 24.04
N THR A 334 9.47 31.05 25.30
CA THR A 334 10.16 31.80 26.36
C THR A 334 11.44 31.11 26.78
N TRP A 335 11.49 29.78 26.75
CA TRP A 335 12.69 29.03 27.12
C TRP A 335 13.61 28.72 25.95
N GLY A 336 13.32 29.25 24.77
CA GLY A 336 14.19 29.22 23.62
C GLY A 336 14.48 27.80 23.12
N ILE A 337 13.44 26.96 23.11
CA ILE A 337 13.56 25.63 22.52
C ILE A 337 13.72 25.76 21.00
N ASP A 338 14.90 25.38 20.51
CA ASP A 338 15.27 25.40 19.08
C ASP A 338 15.48 23.95 18.55
N ASP A 339 14.62 23.04 18.93
CA ASP A 339 14.58 21.70 18.36
C ASP A 339 13.41 21.62 17.38
N PRO A 340 13.65 21.40 16.07
CA PRO A 340 12.60 21.36 15.06
C PRO A 340 11.57 20.23 15.27
N ARG A 341 11.88 19.27 16.13
CA ARG A 341 10.96 18.19 16.52
C ARG A 341 9.94 18.63 17.58
N VAL A 342 10.13 19.80 18.22
CA VAL A 342 9.20 20.32 19.23
C VAL A 342 8.28 21.34 18.58
N ARG A 343 7.00 21.08 18.64
CA ARG A 343 5.95 21.91 18.07
C ARG A 343 4.94 22.32 19.13
N VAL A 344 4.25 23.43 18.93
CA VAL A 344 3.18 23.92 19.80
C VAL A 344 1.84 23.55 19.22
N GLY A 345 0.91 23.10 20.06
CA GLY A 345 -0.46 22.70 19.72
C GLY A 345 -0.63 21.22 19.52
N SER A 346 -1.66 20.81 18.80
CA SER A 346 -2.00 19.42 18.52
C SER A 346 -1.73 19.07 17.05
N PRO A 347 -1.28 17.83 16.75
CA PRO A 347 -1.11 17.37 15.39
C PRO A 347 -2.47 17.25 14.68
N THR A 348 -2.47 17.46 13.37
CA THR A 348 -3.60 17.11 12.51
C THR A 348 -3.58 15.62 12.17
N ALA A 349 -4.68 15.09 11.62
CA ALA A 349 -4.71 13.72 11.09
C ALA A 349 -3.62 13.49 10.04
N ALA A 350 -3.30 14.49 9.22
CA ALA A 350 -2.24 14.41 8.22
C ALA A 350 -0.83 14.31 8.85
N ASP A 351 -0.60 14.94 10.01
CA ASP A 351 0.68 14.87 10.73
C ASP A 351 0.92 13.46 11.32
N THR A 352 -0.14 12.71 11.61
CA THR A 352 -0.06 11.37 12.25
C THR A 352 -0.22 10.22 11.25
N ALA A 353 -0.80 10.44 10.09
CA ALA A 353 -1.22 9.41 9.14
C ALA A 353 -0.12 8.43 8.67
N ARG A 354 1.14 8.85 8.74
CA ARG A 354 2.31 8.04 8.35
C ARG A 354 3.20 7.64 9.52
N SER A 355 2.89 8.08 10.76
CA SER A 355 3.59 7.65 11.96
C SER A 355 3.10 6.27 12.39
N ARG A 356 4.01 5.34 12.73
CA ARG A 356 3.59 4.04 13.27
C ARG A 356 2.95 4.18 14.64
N PHE A 357 3.40 5.18 15.42
CA PHE A 357 2.90 5.38 16.77
C PHE A 357 2.42 6.82 16.99
N ALA A 358 1.20 6.95 17.50
CA ALA A 358 0.65 8.18 18.06
C ALA A 358 0.55 7.99 19.58
N VAL A 359 1.24 8.82 20.35
CA VAL A 359 1.34 8.68 21.81
C VAL A 359 0.84 9.94 22.49
N GLU A 360 -0.14 9.81 23.37
CA GLU A 360 -0.61 10.91 24.24
C GLU A 360 -0.05 10.76 25.65
N VAL A 361 0.54 11.83 26.16
CA VAL A 361 1.16 11.88 27.48
C VAL A 361 0.44 12.89 28.35
N GLY A 362 -0.47 12.39 29.21
CA GLY A 362 -1.31 13.19 30.11
C GLY A 362 -0.70 13.36 31.51
N GLY A 363 0.56 13.77 31.61
CA GLY A 363 1.19 14.00 32.93
C GLY A 363 2.70 13.82 32.92
N ARG A 364 3.28 13.79 34.12
CA ARG A 364 4.73 13.70 34.29
C ARG A 364 5.23 12.28 34.04
N ALA A 365 5.92 12.08 32.93
CA ALA A 365 6.48 10.79 32.56
C ALA A 365 7.96 10.93 32.17
N VAL A 366 8.70 9.86 32.33
CA VAL A 366 10.08 9.72 31.82
C VAL A 366 10.15 8.45 31.03
N PHE A 367 10.45 8.57 29.74
CA PHE A 367 10.57 7.45 28.82
C PHE A 367 12.00 6.89 28.85
N GLY A 368 12.13 5.59 29.04
CA GLY A 368 13.40 4.87 28.91
C GLY A 368 13.87 4.78 27.47
N GLU A 369 15.12 4.41 27.25
CA GLU A 369 15.73 4.36 25.91
C GLU A 369 15.01 3.40 24.93
N THR A 370 14.39 2.35 25.45
CA THR A 370 13.68 1.32 24.67
C THR A 370 12.16 1.46 24.71
N ALA A 371 11.63 2.57 25.25
CA ALA A 371 10.19 2.67 25.50
C ALA A 371 9.35 2.48 24.24
N PHE A 372 9.76 3.05 23.11
CA PHE A 372 9.03 2.92 21.86
C PHE A 372 9.30 1.61 21.11
N GLU A 373 10.45 0.97 21.34
CA GLU A 373 10.71 -0.39 20.86
C GLU A 373 9.76 -1.40 21.53
N LEU A 374 9.44 -1.19 22.81
CA LEU A 374 8.48 -2.01 23.55
C LEU A 374 7.02 -1.82 23.10
N LEU A 375 6.69 -0.70 22.43
CA LEU A 375 5.38 -0.48 21.84
C LEU A 375 5.23 -1.22 20.49
N ALA A 376 6.35 -1.54 19.86
CA ALA A 376 6.36 -2.25 18.57
C ALA A 376 6.22 -3.79 18.74
N GLY A 377 6.18 -4.32 19.95
CA GLY A 377 5.95 -5.74 20.26
C GLY A 377 7.23 -6.52 20.30
#